data_107f1dd10118ba0ed933708ee8a5f369
#
_entry.id   107f1dd10118ba0ed933708ee8a5f369
#
_cell.length_a   1.000
_cell.length_b   1.000
_cell.length_c   1.000
_cell.angle_alpha   90.00
_cell.angle_beta   90.00
_cell.angle_gamma   90.00
#
_symmetry.space_group_name_H-M   'P 1'
#
loop_
_entity.id
_entity.type
_entity.pdbx_description
1 polymer ?
#
loop_
_entity_poly.entity_id
_entity_poly.type
_entity_poly.pdbx_seq_one_letter_code
_entity_poly.pdbx_strand_id
1 'polypeptide(L)'
;MGDVDRDGRAERFWLLGSAEDDYRGPVRLDNGPSVPGNPLANALVRLPLADGHRGRIGDVNGDGYGDLVTGIAEDPSMAGSPDAAHLGGEIQVLYGGPDGITADQRPTVIHQDSPGVPGAAERGDLFGASLSLGDADGDGIADVLVGVPGEAIGKLEWAGAAVLLRGAEGGLSGAGSVAYNRSTAGIPGAAEKDDAFGSTVHLADLTKDARAEALVGVPAENSDGCVWAARGAASGPVTAGSVNHCGKSFGITGRGDHPKAHFGDALPGVHRAV
;
A
#
# COMPACT_ATOMS: atom_id res chain seq x y z
N MET A 1 -8.77 -7.19 -7.33
CA MET A 1 -9.99 -8.03 -7.47
C MET A 1 -10.08 -8.91 -6.25
N GLY A 2 -11.22 -9.07 -5.66
CA GLY A 2 -11.49 -9.95 -4.51
C GLY A 2 -12.99 -10.14 -4.38
N ASP A 3 -13.40 -11.18 -3.66
CA ASP A 3 -14.80 -11.54 -3.40
C ASP A 3 -15.26 -10.75 -2.15
N VAL A 4 -16.07 -9.71 -2.34
CA VAL A 4 -16.48 -8.80 -1.27
C VAL A 4 -17.84 -9.16 -0.65
N ASP A 5 -18.57 -10.13 -1.25
CA ASP A 5 -19.89 -10.58 -0.79
C ASP A 5 -19.98 -12.11 -0.62
N ARG A 6 -18.88 -12.84 -0.89
CA ARG A 6 -18.76 -14.31 -0.79
C ARG A 6 -19.71 -15.07 -1.74
N ASP A 7 -20.03 -14.50 -2.87
CA ASP A 7 -20.81 -15.20 -3.92
C ASP A 7 -19.95 -16.16 -4.75
N GLY A 8 -18.66 -16.23 -4.49
CA GLY A 8 -17.66 -17.05 -5.18
C GLY A 8 -17.13 -16.41 -6.46
N ARG A 9 -17.39 -15.15 -6.68
CA ARG A 9 -16.88 -14.35 -7.81
C ARG A 9 -16.08 -13.18 -7.27
N ALA A 10 -15.05 -12.78 -7.99
CA ALA A 10 -14.23 -11.64 -7.60
C ALA A 10 -14.78 -10.35 -8.22
N GLU A 11 -15.08 -9.38 -7.38
CA GLU A 11 -15.42 -8.02 -7.82
C GLU A 11 -14.18 -7.26 -8.28
N ARG A 12 -14.43 -6.24 -9.08
CA ARG A 12 -13.40 -5.33 -9.60
C ARG A 12 -13.69 -3.93 -9.12
N PHE A 13 -12.70 -3.29 -8.61
CA PHE A 13 -12.76 -1.85 -8.41
C PHE A 13 -11.97 -1.13 -9.52
N TRP A 14 -12.41 0.07 -9.83
CA TRP A 14 -11.82 0.94 -10.84
C TRP A 14 -11.47 2.27 -10.19
N LEU A 15 -10.22 2.66 -10.34
CA LEU A 15 -9.78 4.02 -10.04
C LEU A 15 -9.86 4.77 -11.36
N LEU A 16 -10.86 5.64 -11.50
CA LEU A 16 -11.10 6.37 -12.74
C LEU A 16 -10.30 7.67 -12.68
N GLY A 17 -9.13 7.70 -13.30
CA GLY A 17 -8.38 8.92 -13.55
C GLY A 17 -8.84 9.62 -14.83
N SER A 18 -8.82 10.95 -14.89
CA SER A 18 -8.88 11.71 -16.13
C SER A 18 -7.49 12.25 -16.47
N ALA A 19 -7.19 12.37 -17.77
CA ALA A 19 -5.93 12.96 -18.21
C ALA A 19 -5.83 14.47 -17.90
N GLU A 20 -6.97 15.09 -17.55
CA GLU A 20 -7.07 16.52 -17.22
C GLU A 20 -6.93 16.79 -15.72
N ASP A 21 -7.17 15.77 -14.86
CA ASP A 21 -7.22 15.90 -13.40
C ASP A 21 -6.14 15.07 -12.68
N ASP A 22 -4.91 15.05 -13.18
CA ASP A 22 -3.77 14.36 -12.56
C ASP A 22 -4.06 12.89 -12.13
N TYR A 23 -4.83 12.16 -12.95
CA TYR A 23 -5.19 10.74 -12.71
C TYR A 23 -6.06 10.51 -11.46
N ARG A 24 -6.78 11.51 -11.00
CA ARG A 24 -7.75 11.38 -9.90
C ARG A 24 -9.12 11.09 -10.45
N GLY A 25 -9.84 10.20 -9.82
CA GLY A 25 -11.21 9.93 -10.18
C GLY A 25 -11.90 9.04 -9.16
N PRO A 26 -13.24 9.03 -9.19
CA PRO A 26 -14.02 8.30 -8.21
C PRO A 26 -13.69 6.80 -8.25
N VAL A 27 -13.59 6.20 -7.07
CA VAL A 27 -13.51 4.75 -6.95
C VAL A 27 -14.86 4.15 -7.28
N ARG A 28 -14.88 3.18 -8.18
CA ARG A 28 -16.09 2.47 -8.58
C ARG A 28 -15.91 0.98 -8.42
N LEU A 29 -16.92 0.33 -7.89
CA LEU A 29 -16.99 -1.11 -7.74
C LEU A 29 -17.94 -1.69 -8.80
N ASP A 30 -17.54 -2.79 -9.41
CA ASP A 30 -18.34 -3.61 -10.31
C ASP A 30 -18.77 -4.86 -9.53
N ASN A 31 -20.02 -4.86 -9.07
CA ASN A 31 -20.63 -5.91 -8.23
C ASN A 31 -21.35 -7.00 -9.03
N GLY A 32 -21.03 -7.21 -10.28
CA GLY A 32 -21.88 -8.12 -11.01
C GLY A 32 -21.23 -9.00 -12.06
N PRO A 33 -21.92 -10.07 -12.48
CA PRO A 33 -21.48 -10.88 -13.59
C PRO A 33 -21.47 -10.02 -14.85
N SER A 34 -20.34 -10.03 -15.56
CA SER A 34 -20.28 -9.39 -16.89
C SER A 34 -21.38 -9.96 -17.77
N VAL A 35 -22.31 -9.11 -18.20
CA VAL A 35 -23.31 -9.48 -19.20
C VAL A 35 -22.58 -9.65 -20.54
N PRO A 36 -22.61 -10.84 -21.16
CA PRO A 36 -21.98 -11.05 -22.44
C PRO A 36 -22.43 -10.00 -23.48
N GLY A 37 -21.49 -9.26 -24.03
CA GLY A 37 -21.74 -8.22 -25.03
C GLY A 37 -21.93 -6.79 -24.49
N ASN A 38 -22.00 -6.59 -23.18
CA ASN A 38 -21.99 -5.24 -22.59
C ASN A 38 -21.22 -5.20 -21.26
N PRO A 39 -19.90 -5.03 -21.28
CA PRO A 39 -19.07 -4.99 -20.07
C PRO A 39 -19.37 -3.79 -19.15
N LEU A 40 -20.18 -2.84 -19.60
CA LEU A 40 -20.60 -1.66 -18.82
C LEU A 40 -22.08 -1.73 -18.38
N ALA A 41 -22.76 -2.87 -18.62
CA ALA A 41 -24.18 -3.02 -18.27
C ALA A 41 -24.42 -3.13 -16.76
N ASN A 42 -23.40 -3.46 -15.99
CA ASN A 42 -23.48 -3.42 -14.54
C ASN A 42 -23.26 -1.99 -14.08
N ALA A 43 -24.22 -1.45 -13.35
CA ALA A 43 -24.09 -0.13 -12.78
C ALA A 43 -22.87 -0.12 -11.85
N LEU A 44 -21.79 0.53 -12.30
CA LEU A 44 -20.64 0.77 -11.44
C LEU A 44 -21.10 1.60 -10.24
N VAL A 45 -21.04 1.05 -9.06
CA VAL A 45 -21.37 1.76 -7.84
C VAL A 45 -20.23 2.72 -7.53
N ARG A 46 -20.53 4.03 -7.45
CA ARG A 46 -19.57 5.00 -6.92
C ARG A 46 -19.46 4.79 -5.43
N LEU A 47 -18.24 4.48 -4.96
CA LEU A 47 -17.98 4.31 -3.55
C LEU A 47 -17.75 5.65 -2.85
N PRO A 48 -18.05 5.77 -1.55
CA PRO A 48 -17.86 6.98 -0.75
C PRO A 48 -16.41 7.15 -0.31
N LEU A 49 -15.48 6.87 -1.20
CA LEU A 49 -14.05 7.05 -1.01
C LEU A 49 -13.61 8.34 -1.66
N ALA A 50 -12.64 9.01 -1.05
CA ALA A 50 -11.90 10.06 -1.75
C ALA A 50 -11.14 9.45 -2.93
N ASP A 51 -10.83 10.27 -3.91
CA ASP A 51 -10.15 9.85 -5.13
C ASP A 51 -8.78 9.25 -4.79
N GLY A 52 -8.63 7.93 -4.93
CA GLY A 52 -7.44 7.18 -4.54
C GLY A 52 -6.60 6.75 -5.73
N HIS A 53 -5.29 6.63 -5.50
CA HIS A 53 -4.33 6.25 -6.55
C HIS A 53 -3.96 4.76 -6.51
N ARG A 54 -4.23 4.09 -5.40
CA ARG A 54 -3.90 2.68 -5.16
C ARG A 54 -5.08 2.00 -4.49
N GLY A 55 -5.24 0.73 -4.73
CA GLY A 55 -6.29 -0.05 -4.06
C GLY A 55 -5.98 -1.54 -4.05
N ARG A 56 -6.44 -2.22 -3.02
CA ARG A 56 -6.33 -3.66 -2.82
C ARG A 56 -7.61 -4.17 -2.19
N ILE A 57 -7.91 -5.44 -2.44
CA ILE A 57 -8.99 -6.16 -1.76
C ILE A 57 -8.39 -7.33 -0.98
N GLY A 58 -8.82 -7.50 0.27
CA GLY A 58 -8.49 -8.61 1.17
C GLY A 58 -9.28 -8.49 2.46
N ASP A 59 -9.45 -9.58 3.17
CA ASP A 59 -10.16 -9.64 4.45
C ASP A 59 -9.25 -9.10 5.57
N VAL A 60 -9.42 -7.81 5.93
CA VAL A 60 -8.61 -7.15 6.97
C VAL A 60 -9.30 -7.10 8.33
N ASN A 61 -10.52 -7.65 8.43
CA ASN A 61 -11.29 -7.71 9.68
C ASN A 61 -11.61 -9.15 10.13
N GLY A 62 -11.25 -10.18 9.34
CA GLY A 62 -11.42 -11.58 9.68
C GLY A 62 -12.85 -12.10 9.57
N ASP A 63 -13.76 -11.38 8.92
CA ASP A 63 -15.16 -11.79 8.77
C ASP A 63 -15.39 -12.69 7.52
N GLY A 64 -14.36 -12.83 6.71
CA GLY A 64 -14.31 -13.67 5.51
C GLY A 64 -14.84 -13.00 4.25
N TYR A 65 -15.23 -11.74 4.29
CA TYR A 65 -15.54 -10.92 3.13
C TYR A 65 -14.32 -10.09 2.73
N GLY A 66 -14.17 -9.80 1.45
CA GLY A 66 -13.07 -8.95 1.00
C GLY A 66 -13.35 -7.48 1.26
N ASP A 67 -12.41 -6.79 1.91
CA ASP A 67 -12.46 -5.37 2.20
C ASP A 67 -11.65 -4.59 1.18
N LEU A 68 -12.11 -3.40 0.78
CA LEU A 68 -11.39 -2.52 -0.11
C LEU A 68 -10.56 -1.51 0.68
N VAL A 69 -9.25 -1.58 0.51
CA VAL A 69 -8.30 -0.61 1.05
C VAL A 69 -7.76 0.26 -0.08
N THR A 70 -7.89 1.58 0.04
CA THR A 70 -7.35 2.55 -0.94
C THR A 70 -6.35 3.48 -0.28
N GLY A 71 -5.36 3.96 -1.03
CA GLY A 71 -4.34 4.90 -0.57
C GLY A 71 -4.46 6.23 -1.29
N ILE A 72 -4.36 7.32 -0.54
CA ILE A 72 -4.38 8.70 -1.00
C ILE A 72 -3.12 9.36 -0.47
N ALA A 73 -2.07 9.35 -1.29
CA ALA A 73 -0.73 9.80 -0.91
C ALA A 73 -0.52 11.31 -1.10
N GLU A 74 -1.57 12.09 -1.24
CA GLU A 74 -1.47 13.50 -1.53
C GLU A 74 -1.62 14.36 -0.30
N ASP A 75 -0.88 15.46 -0.31
CA ASP A 75 -1.03 16.52 0.66
C ASP A 75 -2.20 17.45 0.25
N PRO A 76 -3.16 17.72 1.14
CA PRO A 76 -4.29 18.62 0.88
C PRO A 76 -3.91 19.98 0.31
N SER A 77 -2.69 20.42 0.57
CA SER A 77 -2.23 21.74 0.13
C SER A 77 -1.68 21.76 -1.30
N MET A 78 -1.40 20.60 -1.90
CA MET A 78 -0.71 20.55 -3.19
C MET A 78 -1.60 20.74 -4.41
N ALA A 79 -2.92 20.60 -4.29
CA ALA A 79 -3.74 20.50 -5.48
C ALA A 79 -5.08 21.22 -5.47
N GLY A 80 -5.38 22.03 -4.47
CA GLY A 80 -6.70 22.69 -4.42
C GLY A 80 -7.86 21.70 -4.36
N SER A 81 -7.62 20.46 -3.95
CA SER A 81 -8.63 19.43 -3.79
C SER A 81 -9.37 19.67 -2.48
N PRO A 82 -10.69 19.94 -2.52
CA PRO A 82 -11.51 20.07 -1.31
C PRO A 82 -11.70 18.76 -0.58
N ASP A 83 -11.41 17.62 -1.22
CA ASP A 83 -11.53 16.26 -0.68
C ASP A 83 -10.18 15.69 -0.28
N ALA A 84 -9.20 16.57 -0.07
CA ALA A 84 -7.86 16.13 0.24
C ALA A 84 -7.83 15.45 1.60
N ALA A 85 -7.20 14.32 1.58
CA ALA A 85 -6.75 13.49 2.65
C ALA A 85 -6.12 14.24 3.83
N HIS A 86 -5.82 13.55 4.87
CA HIS A 86 -4.98 14.04 5.98
C HIS A 86 -3.61 14.50 5.48
N LEU A 87 -3.03 15.48 6.18
CA LEU A 87 -1.66 15.93 5.93
C LEU A 87 -0.72 14.70 5.87
N GLY A 88 0.13 14.65 4.85
CA GLY A 88 1.03 13.53 4.63
C GLY A 88 0.40 12.29 4.00
N GLY A 89 -0.90 12.29 3.72
CA GLY A 89 -1.62 11.17 3.11
C GLY A 89 -2.37 10.28 4.09
N GLU A 90 -3.21 9.39 3.54
CA GLU A 90 -4.03 8.47 4.32
C GLU A 90 -4.36 7.19 3.54
N ILE A 91 -4.89 6.20 4.23
CA ILE A 91 -5.62 5.09 3.63
C ILE A 91 -7.09 5.14 4.05
N GLN A 92 -7.96 4.63 3.20
CA GLN A 92 -9.37 4.48 3.45
C GLN A 92 -9.79 3.03 3.28
N VAL A 93 -10.63 2.52 4.17
CA VAL A 93 -11.11 1.14 4.17
C VAL A 93 -12.63 1.11 4.12
N LEU A 94 -13.17 0.35 3.17
CA LEU A 94 -14.57 -0.04 3.14
C LEU A 94 -14.66 -1.55 3.34
N TYR A 95 -15.42 -1.97 4.32
CA TYR A 95 -15.56 -3.38 4.67
C TYR A 95 -16.60 -4.07 3.80
N GLY A 96 -16.26 -5.26 3.30
CA GLY A 96 -17.19 -6.16 2.61
C GLY A 96 -18.27 -6.69 3.56
N GLY A 97 -19.20 -7.42 3.02
CA GLY A 97 -20.30 -8.03 3.80
C GLY A 97 -21.28 -8.76 2.91
N PRO A 98 -22.36 -9.32 3.47
CA PRO A 98 -23.34 -10.10 2.70
C PRO A 98 -23.97 -9.35 1.52
N ASP A 99 -24.04 -8.04 1.60
CA ASP A 99 -24.55 -7.15 0.53
C ASP A 99 -23.41 -6.50 -0.27
N GLY A 100 -22.17 -6.97 -0.08
CA GLY A 100 -20.97 -6.37 -0.66
C GLY A 100 -20.61 -5.02 -0.06
N ILE A 101 -19.88 -4.21 -0.81
CA ILE A 101 -19.54 -2.82 -0.45
C ILE A 101 -20.57 -1.89 -1.07
N THR A 102 -21.25 -1.07 -0.24
CA THR A 102 -22.33 -0.19 -0.67
C THR A 102 -21.95 1.30 -0.63
N ALA A 103 -22.69 2.12 -1.37
CA ALA A 103 -22.39 3.56 -1.53
C ALA A 103 -22.70 4.40 -0.28
N ASP A 104 -23.41 3.86 0.69
CA ASP A 104 -23.81 4.53 1.94
C ASP A 104 -22.91 4.22 3.13
N GLN A 105 -21.95 3.31 2.96
CA GLN A 105 -20.94 3.03 3.98
C GLN A 105 -20.06 4.26 4.22
N ARG A 106 -19.51 4.33 5.44
CA ARG A 106 -18.48 5.32 5.78
C ARG A 106 -17.13 4.66 5.83
N PRO A 107 -16.11 5.18 5.14
CA PRO A 107 -14.78 4.61 5.22
C PRO A 107 -14.17 4.78 6.61
N THR A 108 -13.42 3.77 7.03
CA THR A 108 -12.44 3.92 8.10
C THR A 108 -11.22 4.61 7.52
N VAL A 109 -10.80 5.73 8.11
CA VAL A 109 -9.65 6.52 7.67
C VAL A 109 -8.50 6.32 8.64
N ILE A 110 -7.31 5.99 8.12
CA ILE A 110 -6.09 5.80 8.90
C ILE A 110 -4.94 6.60 8.26
N HIS A 111 -4.21 7.34 9.08
CA HIS A 111 -3.07 8.18 8.73
C HIS A 111 -2.03 8.16 9.86
N GLN A 112 -0.89 8.81 9.69
CA GLN A 112 0.18 8.75 10.69
C GLN A 112 -0.19 9.37 12.05
N ASP A 113 -1.14 10.32 12.10
CA ASP A 113 -1.66 10.83 13.38
C ASP A 113 -2.78 9.97 14.00
N SER A 114 -3.17 8.87 13.35
CA SER A 114 -4.16 7.95 13.93
C SER A 114 -3.58 7.26 15.17
N PRO A 115 -4.37 7.07 16.24
CA PRO A 115 -3.88 6.45 17.47
C PRO A 115 -3.22 5.09 17.23
N GLY A 116 -1.95 4.96 17.65
CA GLY A 116 -1.18 3.72 17.55
C GLY A 116 -0.39 3.56 16.25
N VAL A 117 -0.59 4.40 15.25
CA VAL A 117 0.26 4.43 14.05
C VAL A 117 1.57 5.12 14.39
N PRO A 118 2.75 4.51 14.09
CA PRO A 118 4.04 5.13 14.33
C PRO A 118 4.31 6.30 13.38
N GLY A 119 5.00 7.33 13.87
CA GLY A 119 5.33 8.53 13.12
C GLY A 119 4.46 9.71 13.53
N ALA A 120 4.45 10.73 12.73
CA ALA A 120 3.58 11.89 12.78
C ALA A 120 3.36 12.35 11.34
N ALA A 121 2.17 12.77 11.00
CA ALA A 121 1.88 13.20 9.64
C ALA A 121 2.56 14.53 9.32
N GLU A 122 3.44 14.51 8.35
CA GLU A 122 4.17 15.68 7.85
C GLU A 122 3.88 15.87 6.36
N ARG A 123 4.10 17.11 5.91
CA ARG A 123 3.91 17.43 4.49
C ARG A 123 4.88 16.64 3.62
N GLY A 124 4.33 15.90 2.67
CA GLY A 124 5.13 15.19 1.67
C GLY A 124 5.54 13.77 2.08
N ASP A 125 5.05 13.24 3.21
CA ASP A 125 5.35 11.86 3.66
C ASP A 125 4.78 10.81 2.70
N LEU A 126 3.66 11.12 2.07
CA LEU A 126 3.00 10.26 1.09
C LEU A 126 2.53 8.91 1.67
N PHE A 127 1.99 8.91 2.89
CA PHE A 127 1.37 7.72 3.49
C PHE A 127 0.27 7.17 2.57
N GLY A 128 0.35 5.92 2.18
CA GLY A 128 -0.57 5.32 1.20
C GLY A 128 -0.08 5.35 -0.25
N ALA A 129 1.14 5.83 -0.52
CA ALA A 129 1.73 5.85 -1.87
C ALA A 129 1.85 4.46 -2.49
N SER A 130 2.02 3.44 -1.69
CA SER A 130 1.98 2.03 -2.09
C SER A 130 1.28 1.20 -1.03
N LEU A 131 0.57 0.14 -1.46
CA LEU A 131 -0.21 -0.74 -0.59
C LEU A 131 -0.05 -2.20 -1.00
N SER A 132 0.07 -3.07 -0.01
CA SER A 132 -0.05 -4.51 -0.20
C SER A 132 -0.75 -5.15 1.00
N LEU A 133 -1.58 -6.14 0.72
CA LEU A 133 -2.29 -6.94 1.72
C LEU A 133 -1.72 -8.35 1.76
N GLY A 134 -1.64 -8.92 2.95
CA GLY A 134 -1.20 -10.30 3.16
C GLY A 134 -1.09 -10.60 4.65
N ASP A 135 -1.31 -11.82 5.05
CA ASP A 135 -1.19 -12.28 6.44
C ASP A 135 0.30 -12.42 6.80
N ALA A 136 0.85 -11.40 7.45
CA ALA A 136 2.28 -11.34 7.77
C ALA A 136 2.63 -12.03 9.10
N ASP A 137 1.65 -12.27 9.97
CA ASP A 137 1.86 -12.89 11.28
C ASP A 137 1.26 -14.29 11.42
N GLY A 138 0.45 -14.73 10.47
CA GLY A 138 -0.09 -16.08 10.40
C GLY A 138 -1.35 -16.28 11.24
N ASP A 139 -2.09 -15.20 11.51
CA ASP A 139 -3.35 -15.25 12.26
C ASP A 139 -4.58 -15.51 11.37
N GLY A 140 -4.41 -15.49 10.04
CA GLY A 140 -5.46 -15.72 9.05
C GLY A 140 -6.18 -14.46 8.61
N ILE A 141 -5.85 -13.29 9.15
CA ILE A 141 -6.40 -11.99 8.77
C ILE A 141 -5.36 -11.23 7.94
N ALA A 142 -5.78 -10.54 6.91
CA ALA A 142 -4.83 -9.81 6.09
C ALA A 142 -4.36 -8.52 6.77
N ASP A 143 -3.04 -8.38 6.92
CA ASP A 143 -2.38 -7.13 7.29
C ASP A 143 -2.23 -6.20 6.08
N VAL A 144 -2.01 -4.91 6.35
CA VAL A 144 -1.78 -3.90 5.32
C VAL A 144 -0.39 -3.31 5.49
N LEU A 145 0.48 -3.52 4.49
CA LEU A 145 1.77 -2.83 4.41
C LEU A 145 1.59 -1.56 3.58
N VAL A 146 1.87 -0.43 4.19
CA VAL A 146 1.68 0.92 3.64
C VAL A 146 3.05 1.54 3.39
N GLY A 147 3.31 2.01 2.18
CA GLY A 147 4.52 2.77 1.86
C GLY A 147 4.36 4.26 2.19
N VAL A 148 5.44 4.83 2.73
CA VAL A 148 5.56 6.24 3.15
C VAL A 148 6.89 6.79 2.62
N PRO A 149 7.07 6.90 1.30
CA PRO A 149 8.39 7.15 0.70
C PRO A 149 8.95 8.54 0.99
N GLY A 150 8.11 9.50 1.36
CA GLY A 150 8.55 10.86 1.69
C GLY A 150 8.98 11.05 3.15
N GLU A 151 8.73 10.07 4.02
CA GLU A 151 9.06 10.14 5.44
C GLU A 151 10.49 10.57 5.69
N ALA A 152 10.67 11.56 6.57
CA ALA A 152 11.98 12.03 6.96
C ALA A 152 12.52 11.24 8.17
N ILE A 153 13.74 10.74 8.08
CA ILE A 153 14.40 10.06 9.20
C ILE A 153 15.41 11.01 9.84
N GLY A 154 14.96 11.72 10.86
CA GLY A 154 15.74 12.79 11.49
C GLY A 154 15.91 13.98 10.54
N LYS A 155 17.12 14.17 9.97
CA LYS A 155 17.42 15.24 9.00
C LYS A 155 17.48 14.73 7.55
N LEU A 156 17.23 13.45 7.35
CA LEU A 156 17.30 12.81 6.04
C LEU A 156 15.93 12.89 5.40
N GLU A 157 15.68 13.94 4.63
CA GLU A 157 14.44 14.12 3.86
C GLU A 157 14.30 13.00 2.84
N TRP A 158 13.07 12.52 2.61
CA TRP A 158 12.76 11.46 1.64
C TRP A 158 13.57 10.16 1.84
N ALA A 159 14.00 9.89 3.08
CA ALA A 159 14.62 8.60 3.41
C ALA A 159 13.61 7.45 3.32
N GLY A 160 12.36 7.73 3.63
CA GLY A 160 11.22 6.86 3.48
C GLY A 160 11.03 5.84 4.60
N ALA A 161 9.80 5.36 4.70
CA ALA A 161 9.36 4.33 5.63
C ALA A 161 8.32 3.40 5.00
N ALA A 162 8.05 2.28 5.66
CA ALA A 162 6.88 1.44 5.43
C ALA A 162 6.22 1.13 6.78
N VAL A 163 4.90 1.18 6.84
CA VAL A 163 4.13 0.92 8.06
C VAL A 163 3.27 -0.33 7.85
N LEU A 164 3.43 -1.33 8.72
CA LEU A 164 2.53 -2.46 8.79
C LEU A 164 1.38 -2.12 9.74
N LEU A 165 0.16 -2.12 9.24
CA LEU A 165 -1.07 -2.08 10.01
C LEU A 165 -1.59 -3.51 10.14
N ARG A 166 -1.95 -3.92 11.35
CA ARG A 166 -2.45 -5.28 11.57
C ARG A 166 -3.93 -5.40 11.30
N GLY A 167 -4.28 -6.43 10.52
CA GLY A 167 -5.64 -6.91 10.44
C GLY A 167 -6.10 -7.42 11.81
N ALA A 168 -7.37 -7.24 12.13
CA ALA A 168 -7.92 -7.73 13.39
C ALA A 168 -9.44 -7.82 13.35
N GLU A 169 -10.03 -8.70 14.16
CA GLU A 169 -11.47 -8.69 14.40
C GLU A 169 -11.92 -7.28 14.81
N GLY A 170 -12.93 -6.75 14.14
CA GLY A 170 -13.43 -5.39 14.36
C GLY A 170 -12.81 -4.33 13.44
N GLY A 171 -11.88 -4.70 12.58
CA GLY A 171 -11.36 -3.89 11.50
C GLY A 171 -9.97 -3.32 11.74
N LEU A 172 -9.44 -2.71 10.70
CA LEU A 172 -8.11 -2.14 10.66
C LEU A 172 -8.00 -0.89 11.55
N SER A 173 -6.90 -0.78 12.27
CA SER A 173 -6.60 0.37 13.13
C SER A 173 -5.09 0.57 13.26
N GLY A 174 -4.64 1.58 14.01
CA GLY A 174 -3.22 1.74 14.34
C GLY A 174 -2.72 0.81 15.45
N ALA A 175 -3.59 0.02 16.07
CA ALA A 175 -3.17 -0.85 17.17
C ALA A 175 -2.19 -1.93 16.70
N GLY A 176 -1.04 -2.05 17.38
CA GLY A 176 -0.01 -3.03 17.01
C GLY A 176 0.76 -2.72 15.73
N SER A 177 0.60 -1.53 15.16
CA SER A 177 1.33 -1.10 13.96
C SER A 177 2.82 -1.01 14.20
N VAL A 178 3.61 -1.30 13.15
CA VAL A 178 5.08 -1.26 13.19
C VAL A 178 5.60 -0.48 11.99
N ALA A 179 6.51 0.47 12.23
CA ALA A 179 7.22 1.17 11.17
C ALA A 179 8.59 0.55 10.90
N TYR A 180 8.94 0.46 9.64
CA TYR A 180 10.23 0.00 9.12
C TYR A 180 10.86 1.13 8.30
N ASN A 181 12.13 1.38 8.53
CA ASN A 181 12.96 2.24 7.70
C ASN A 181 14.41 1.78 7.78
N ARG A 182 15.30 2.35 7.01
CA ARG A 182 16.69 1.91 6.95
C ARG A 182 17.53 2.18 8.21
N SER A 183 17.00 2.97 9.17
CA SER A 183 17.59 3.13 10.50
C SER A 183 17.05 2.13 11.52
N THR A 184 16.07 1.30 11.16
CA THR A 184 15.54 0.25 12.03
C THR A 184 16.60 -0.84 12.26
N ALA A 185 16.85 -1.19 13.52
CA ALA A 185 17.84 -2.20 13.87
C ALA A 185 17.56 -3.54 13.17
N GLY A 186 18.58 -4.12 12.54
CA GLY A 186 18.50 -5.38 11.80
C GLY A 186 18.17 -5.24 10.32
N ILE A 187 17.77 -4.05 9.84
CA ILE A 187 17.64 -3.76 8.41
C ILE A 187 19.03 -3.41 7.86
N PRO A 188 19.50 -4.11 6.81
CA PRO A 188 20.83 -3.86 6.25
C PRO A 188 20.94 -2.48 5.59
N GLY A 189 22.11 -1.85 5.71
CA GLY A 189 22.42 -0.53 5.17
C GLY A 189 22.15 0.58 6.17
N ALA A 190 22.04 1.81 5.70
CA ALA A 190 21.72 3.00 6.47
C ALA A 190 20.71 3.84 5.70
N ALA A 191 19.89 4.61 6.41
CA ALA A 191 19.03 5.58 5.76
C ALA A 191 19.87 6.70 5.14
N GLU A 192 19.55 7.05 3.91
CA GLU A 192 20.15 8.17 3.20
C GLU A 192 19.04 9.11 2.71
N LYS A 193 19.41 10.36 2.46
CA LYS A 193 18.47 11.32 1.87
C LYS A 193 18.07 10.83 0.47
N ASP A 194 16.77 10.96 0.16
CA ASP A 194 16.18 10.62 -1.12
C ASP A 194 16.17 9.11 -1.46
N ASP A 195 16.43 8.21 -0.50
CA ASP A 195 16.35 6.75 -0.67
C ASP A 195 14.95 6.28 -1.10
N ALA A 196 13.92 6.96 -0.59
CA ALA A 196 12.52 6.68 -0.84
C ALA A 196 12.10 5.23 -0.49
N PHE A 197 12.58 4.71 0.66
CA PHE A 197 12.14 3.41 1.19
C PHE A 197 10.61 3.37 1.31
N GLY A 198 9.96 2.36 0.78
CA GLY A 198 8.49 2.28 0.75
C GLY A 198 7.85 2.82 -0.53
N SER A 199 8.63 3.21 -1.54
CA SER A 199 8.08 3.60 -2.86
C SER A 199 7.21 2.50 -3.46
N THR A 200 7.57 1.24 -3.22
CA THR A 200 6.76 0.07 -3.51
C THR A 200 6.81 -0.89 -2.34
N VAL A 201 5.69 -1.55 -2.06
CA VAL A 201 5.60 -2.58 -1.02
C VAL A 201 4.87 -3.81 -1.53
N HIS A 202 5.24 -4.98 -0.99
CA HIS A 202 4.58 -6.23 -1.31
C HIS A 202 4.60 -7.18 -0.11
N LEU A 203 3.44 -7.77 0.19
CA LEU A 203 3.27 -8.89 1.11
C LEU A 203 2.88 -10.12 0.30
N ALA A 204 3.61 -11.21 0.44
CA ALA A 204 3.28 -12.49 -0.18
C ALA A 204 3.94 -13.63 0.58
N ASP A 205 3.22 -14.72 0.77
CA ASP A 205 3.78 -15.96 1.29
C ASP A 205 4.64 -16.65 0.22
N LEU A 206 5.92 -16.30 0.18
CA LEU A 206 6.90 -16.81 -0.77
C LEU A 206 7.53 -18.13 -0.29
N THR A 207 7.53 -18.36 1.02
CA THR A 207 8.11 -19.55 1.64
C THR A 207 7.09 -20.67 1.84
N LYS A 208 5.81 -20.39 1.69
CA LYS A 208 4.67 -21.30 1.87
C LYS A 208 4.55 -21.80 3.31
N ASP A 209 4.82 -20.92 4.26
CA ASP A 209 4.68 -21.19 5.69
C ASP A 209 3.45 -20.53 6.33
N ALA A 210 2.53 -20.04 5.47
CA ALA A 210 1.31 -19.30 5.80
C ALA A 210 1.57 -17.92 6.44
N ARG A 211 2.76 -17.35 6.24
CA ARG A 211 3.09 -15.98 6.62
C ARG A 211 3.65 -15.23 5.42
N ALA A 212 3.15 -14.03 5.20
CA ALA A 212 3.64 -13.21 4.11
C ALA A 212 5.00 -12.59 4.45
N GLU A 213 5.97 -12.77 3.54
CA GLU A 213 7.20 -11.98 3.51
C GLU A 213 6.89 -10.54 3.11
N ALA A 214 7.61 -9.60 3.71
CA ALA A 214 7.58 -8.20 3.29
C ALA A 214 8.71 -7.91 2.30
N LEU A 215 8.37 -7.33 1.16
CA LEU A 215 9.30 -6.74 0.20
C LEU A 215 9.05 -5.24 0.14
N VAL A 216 10.11 -4.44 0.27
CA VAL A 216 10.03 -2.97 0.23
C VAL A 216 11.07 -2.43 -0.73
N GLY A 217 10.61 -1.68 -1.72
CA GLY A 217 11.46 -1.03 -2.71
C GLY A 217 12.16 0.21 -2.14
N VAL A 218 13.42 0.38 -2.53
CA VAL A 218 14.30 1.50 -2.20
C VAL A 218 14.97 1.96 -3.50
N PRO A 219 14.22 2.61 -4.40
CA PRO A 219 14.66 2.78 -5.80
C PRO A 219 15.85 3.70 -5.99
N ALA A 220 16.14 4.59 -5.04
CA ALA A 220 17.26 5.52 -5.16
C ALA A 220 18.52 5.09 -4.37
N GLU A 221 18.44 3.97 -3.65
CA GLU A 221 19.57 3.43 -2.89
C GLU A 221 20.81 3.28 -3.77
N ASN A 222 21.90 3.97 -3.40
CA ASN A 222 23.21 3.90 -4.08
C ASN A 222 23.15 4.05 -5.62
N SER A 223 22.18 4.74 -6.16
CA SER A 223 21.91 4.95 -7.59
C SER A 223 21.50 3.70 -8.37
N ASP A 224 21.57 2.52 -7.80
CA ASP A 224 21.21 1.25 -8.45
C ASP A 224 19.82 0.75 -8.02
N GLY A 225 19.36 1.22 -6.86
CA GLY A 225 18.14 0.78 -6.21
C GLY A 225 18.27 -0.59 -5.54
N CYS A 226 17.45 -0.81 -4.54
CA CYS A 226 17.39 -2.07 -3.78
C CYS A 226 15.94 -2.47 -3.47
N VAL A 227 15.77 -3.73 -3.11
CA VAL A 227 14.56 -4.25 -2.46
C VAL A 227 15.00 -4.85 -1.11
N TRP A 228 14.45 -4.33 -0.02
CA TRP A 228 14.54 -4.98 1.28
C TRP A 228 13.54 -6.12 1.34
N ALA A 229 13.97 -7.26 1.88
CA ALA A 229 13.14 -8.45 2.06
C ALA A 229 13.26 -8.98 3.49
N ALA A 230 12.12 -9.22 4.14
CA ALA A 230 12.03 -9.75 5.50
C ALA A 230 11.02 -10.89 5.57
N ARG A 231 11.30 -11.90 6.38
CA ARG A 231 10.40 -13.02 6.62
C ARG A 231 9.23 -12.60 7.52
N GLY A 232 8.05 -13.16 7.25
CA GLY A 232 6.91 -13.12 8.15
C GLY A 232 7.18 -13.91 9.43
N ALA A 233 6.60 -13.48 10.54
CA ALA A 233 6.61 -14.18 11.83
C ALA A 233 5.40 -13.72 12.65
N ALA A 234 5.07 -14.43 13.73
CA ALA A 234 3.95 -14.08 14.61
C ALA A 234 3.98 -12.62 15.15
N SER A 235 5.14 -11.97 15.09
CA SER A 235 5.28 -10.53 15.37
C SER A 235 5.19 -9.62 14.14
N GLY A 236 4.88 -10.16 12.97
CA GLY A 236 5.01 -9.51 11.67
C GLY A 236 6.42 -9.66 11.07
N PRO A 237 6.76 -8.96 9.99
CA PRO A 237 8.05 -9.03 9.32
C PRO A 237 9.23 -8.78 10.27
N VAL A 238 10.17 -9.71 10.32
CA VAL A 238 11.34 -9.63 11.23
C VAL A 238 12.54 -9.03 10.53
N THR A 239 13.16 -8.05 11.19
CA THR A 239 14.34 -7.35 10.65
C THR A 239 15.62 -8.18 10.80
N ALA A 240 15.70 -9.02 11.84
CA ALA A 240 16.85 -9.90 12.07
C ALA A 240 16.97 -10.94 10.95
N GLY A 241 18.09 -10.93 10.23
CA GLY A 241 18.31 -11.80 9.08
C GLY A 241 17.61 -11.35 7.79
N SER A 242 17.00 -10.17 7.79
CA SER A 242 16.50 -9.56 6.56
C SER A 242 17.64 -9.23 5.60
N VAL A 243 17.34 -9.10 4.32
CA VAL A 243 18.34 -8.92 3.27
C VAL A 243 17.97 -7.77 2.32
N ASN A 244 18.99 -7.17 1.70
CA ASN A 244 18.81 -6.27 0.59
C ASN A 244 19.22 -6.95 -0.72
N HIS A 245 18.35 -6.92 -1.69
CA HIS A 245 18.63 -7.30 -3.06
C HIS A 245 18.79 -6.02 -3.87
N CYS A 246 20.00 -5.69 -4.29
CA CYS A 246 20.29 -4.45 -5.00
C CYS A 246 20.59 -4.73 -6.48
N GLY A 247 20.24 -3.79 -7.35
CA GLY A 247 20.41 -3.92 -8.80
C GLY A 247 21.82 -4.29 -9.21
N LYS A 248 22.83 -3.72 -8.56
CA LYS A 248 24.25 -4.02 -8.78
C LYS A 248 24.58 -5.51 -8.63
N SER A 249 23.95 -6.21 -7.70
CA SER A 249 24.16 -7.66 -7.48
C SER A 249 23.67 -8.51 -8.67
N PHE A 250 22.80 -7.94 -9.50
CA PHE A 250 22.25 -8.57 -10.71
C PHE A 250 22.83 -7.99 -12.02
N GLY A 251 23.86 -7.13 -11.91
CA GLY A 251 24.41 -6.43 -13.06
C GLY A 251 23.49 -5.34 -13.63
N ILE A 252 22.47 -4.94 -12.86
CA ILE A 252 21.55 -3.86 -13.23
C ILE A 252 22.13 -2.57 -12.67
N THR A 253 22.71 -1.77 -13.56
CA THR A 253 23.30 -0.47 -13.22
C THR A 253 22.80 0.59 -14.18
N GLY A 254 22.78 1.84 -13.75
CA GLY A 254 22.40 2.95 -14.62
C GLY A 254 23.28 2.99 -15.88
N ARG A 255 22.71 3.38 -17.02
CA ARG A 255 23.40 3.50 -18.30
C ARG A 255 23.24 4.90 -18.89
N GLY A 256 24.36 5.47 -19.35
CA GLY A 256 24.38 6.69 -20.17
C GLY A 256 23.57 7.83 -19.56
N ASP A 257 22.53 8.26 -20.26
CA ASP A 257 21.67 9.39 -19.87
C ASP A 257 20.73 9.07 -18.69
N HIS A 258 20.68 7.79 -18.27
CA HIS A 258 19.95 7.31 -17.09
C HIS A 258 20.92 6.70 -16.09
N PRO A 259 21.64 7.52 -15.30
CA PRO A 259 22.67 7.05 -14.37
C PRO A 259 22.11 6.23 -13.20
N LYS A 260 20.80 6.25 -12.98
CA LYS A 260 20.11 5.51 -11.92
C LYS A 260 19.34 4.33 -12.51
N ALA A 261 19.52 3.14 -11.94
CA ALA A 261 18.84 1.92 -12.40
C ALA A 261 17.44 1.75 -11.82
N HIS A 262 17.14 2.40 -10.68
CA HIS A 262 15.85 2.33 -9.96
C HIS A 262 15.34 0.91 -9.74
N PHE A 263 16.22 -0.05 -9.45
CA PHE A 263 15.80 -1.40 -9.08
C PHE A 263 14.94 -1.34 -7.81
N GLY A 264 13.78 -2.02 -7.81
CA GLY A 264 12.80 -1.92 -6.73
C GLY A 264 11.77 -0.80 -6.89
N ASP A 265 11.77 -0.07 -8.00
CA ASP A 265 10.74 0.94 -8.31
C ASP A 265 9.37 0.31 -8.63
N ALA A 266 9.35 -0.96 -9.01
CA ALA A 266 8.14 -1.75 -9.20
C ALA A 266 8.32 -3.16 -8.64
N LEU A 267 7.33 -3.64 -7.89
CA LEU A 267 7.23 -5.01 -7.40
C LEU A 267 6.01 -5.71 -8.03
N PRO A 268 5.97 -7.06 -8.05
CA PRO A 268 4.84 -7.80 -8.59
C PRO A 268 3.50 -7.30 -8.03
N GLY A 269 2.50 -7.11 -8.90
CA GLY A 269 1.18 -6.60 -8.51
C GLY A 269 1.06 -5.07 -8.43
N VAL A 270 2.15 -4.32 -8.57
CA VAL A 270 2.12 -2.86 -8.71
C VAL A 270 2.24 -2.51 -10.19
N HIS A 271 1.12 -2.26 -10.85
CA HIS A 271 1.16 -1.73 -12.22
C HIS A 271 1.26 -0.20 -12.13
N ARG A 272 2.42 0.37 -12.52
CA ARG A 272 2.46 1.77 -12.92
C ARG A 272 1.67 1.89 -14.23
N ALA A 273 0.67 2.75 -14.27
CA ALA A 273 0.18 3.24 -15.55
C ALA A 273 1.31 4.06 -16.19
N VAL A 274 1.74 3.64 -17.37
CA VAL A 274 2.70 4.37 -18.20
C VAL A 274 1.97 5.50 -18.89
#